data_0f625036cf78af0a77b1474c31c05ec0
#
_entry.id   0f625036cf78af0a77b1474c31c05ec0
#
_cell.length_a   1.000
_cell.length_b   1.000
_cell.length_c   1.000
_cell.angle_alpha   90.00
_cell.angle_beta   90.00
_cell.angle_gamma   90.00
#
_symmetry.space_group_name_H-M   'P 1'
#
loop_
_entity.id
_entity.type
_entity.pdbx_description
1 polymer ?
#
loop_
_entity_poly.entity_id
_entity_poly.type
_entity_poly.pdbx_seq_one_letter_code
_entity_poly.pdbx_strand_id
1 'polypeptide(L)'
;MLLRKYSNNSDTFYNKTRLLILFASIVISISVVPLILPHIFHPHMIYHILLHFTALIISQFLAVVSIMAYLKCRTSRIFFMMLGFITLVIAEYVYLLNSTENVHVMFIPQVNIEVSHLILLIMIIFFGISFLKSPQ
;
A
#
# COMPACT_ATOMS: atom_id res chain seq x y z
N MET A 1 2.71 -16.67 -39.64
CA MET A 1 2.66 -15.26 -39.20
C MET A 1 2.05 -15.10 -37.80
N LEU A 2 1.06 -15.89 -37.40
CA LEU A 2 0.39 -15.83 -36.07
C LEU A 2 1.28 -16.26 -34.88
N LEU A 3 2.15 -17.24 -35.05
CA LEU A 3 3.03 -17.74 -33.96
C LEU A 3 4.10 -16.73 -33.54
N ARG A 4 4.54 -15.84 -34.41
CA ARG A 4 5.51 -14.78 -34.08
C ARG A 4 4.93 -13.67 -33.20
N LYS A 5 3.60 -13.43 -33.26
CA LYS A 5 2.90 -12.46 -32.46
C LYS A 5 2.68 -12.96 -31.02
N TYR A 6 2.57 -14.27 -30.82
CA TYR A 6 2.39 -14.88 -29.51
C TYR A 6 3.70 -14.89 -28.69
N SER A 7 4.84 -15.16 -29.38
CA SER A 7 6.17 -15.13 -28.74
C SER A 7 6.52 -13.74 -28.19
N ASN A 8 6.24 -12.67 -28.95
CA ASN A 8 6.52 -11.29 -28.47
C ASN A 8 5.71 -10.88 -27.25
N ASN A 9 4.52 -11.44 -27.03
CA ASN A 9 3.68 -11.10 -25.88
C ASN A 9 4.17 -11.77 -24.59
N SER A 10 4.68 -12.99 -24.68
CA SER A 10 5.23 -13.72 -23.52
C SER A 10 6.52 -13.06 -23.01
N ASP A 11 7.39 -12.63 -23.91
CA ASP A 11 8.66 -11.98 -23.54
C ASP A 11 8.44 -10.60 -22.91
N THR A 12 7.45 -9.86 -23.39
CA THR A 12 7.09 -8.55 -22.83
C THR A 12 6.45 -8.69 -21.44
N PHE A 13 5.64 -9.72 -21.22
CA PHE A 13 5.04 -10.00 -19.91
C PHE A 13 6.09 -10.45 -18.90
N TYR A 14 7.00 -11.33 -19.30
CA TYR A 14 8.11 -11.81 -18.49
C TYR A 14 9.05 -10.66 -18.05
N ASN A 15 9.36 -9.74 -18.95
CA ASN A 15 10.18 -8.57 -18.63
C ASN A 15 9.49 -7.61 -17.65
N LYS A 16 8.18 -7.39 -17.78
CA LYS A 16 7.42 -6.55 -16.84
C LYS A 16 7.37 -7.15 -15.45
N THR A 17 7.16 -8.46 -15.35
CA THR A 17 7.14 -9.17 -14.05
C THR A 17 8.50 -9.14 -13.38
N ARG A 18 9.59 -9.34 -14.13
CA ARG A 18 10.96 -9.22 -13.61
C ARG A 18 11.25 -7.81 -13.08
N LEU A 19 10.86 -6.80 -13.82
CA LEU A 19 11.08 -5.41 -13.44
C LEU A 19 10.29 -5.05 -12.16
N LEU A 20 9.08 -5.57 -12.03
CA LEU A 20 8.25 -5.40 -10.84
C LEU A 20 8.85 -6.10 -9.61
N ILE A 21 9.32 -7.34 -9.77
CA ILE A 21 10.00 -8.09 -8.71
C ILE A 21 11.29 -7.38 -8.29
N LEU A 22 12.09 -6.90 -9.24
CA LEU A 22 13.33 -6.20 -8.96
C LEU A 22 13.05 -4.87 -8.22
N PHE A 23 12.06 -4.11 -8.66
CA PHE A 23 11.66 -2.88 -7.99
C PHE A 23 11.14 -3.15 -6.57
N ALA A 24 10.27 -4.14 -6.40
CA ALA A 24 9.79 -4.55 -5.09
C ALA A 24 10.93 -4.99 -4.17
N SER A 25 11.88 -5.79 -4.67
CA SER A 25 13.06 -6.23 -3.91
C SER A 25 13.92 -5.06 -3.45
N ILE A 26 14.15 -4.06 -4.30
CA ILE A 26 14.92 -2.86 -3.95
C ILE A 26 14.21 -2.06 -2.87
N VAL A 27 12.90 -1.82 -3.03
CA VAL A 27 12.10 -1.08 -2.04
C VAL A 27 12.09 -1.82 -0.70
N ILE A 28 11.90 -3.14 -0.73
CA ILE A 28 11.94 -4.00 0.46
C ILE A 28 13.30 -3.89 1.14
N SER A 29 14.39 -4.04 0.40
CA SER A 29 15.75 -4.03 0.98
C SER A 29 16.09 -2.67 1.61
N ILE A 30 15.77 -1.57 0.95
CA ILE A 30 16.06 -0.22 1.45
C ILE A 30 15.21 0.11 2.70
N SER A 31 13.99 -0.39 2.77
CA SER A 31 13.07 -0.06 3.86
C SER A 31 13.22 -1.00 5.07
N VAL A 32 13.46 -2.30 4.84
CA VAL A 32 13.52 -3.32 5.92
C VAL A 32 14.78 -3.19 6.77
N VAL A 33 15.92 -2.97 6.12
CA VAL A 33 17.21 -2.98 6.84
C VAL A 33 17.28 -1.92 7.96
N PRO A 34 16.97 -0.63 7.72
CA PRO A 34 17.03 0.38 8.77
C PRO A 34 15.95 0.21 9.84
N LEU A 35 14.83 -0.48 9.54
CA LEU A 35 13.72 -0.68 10.47
C LEU A 35 13.96 -1.88 11.41
N ILE A 36 14.62 -2.94 10.94
CA ILE A 36 14.84 -4.16 11.70
C ILE A 36 16.13 -4.09 12.54
N LEU A 37 17.17 -3.43 12.03
CA LEU A 37 18.46 -3.36 12.70
C LEU A 37 18.42 -2.87 14.16
N PRO A 38 17.68 -1.79 14.51
CA PRO A 38 17.61 -1.32 15.89
C PRO A 38 16.87 -2.28 16.83
N HIS A 39 16.02 -3.17 16.30
CA HIS A 39 15.09 -4.00 17.07
C HIS A 39 15.48 -5.49 17.12
N ILE A 40 16.69 -5.85 16.69
CA ILE A 40 17.17 -7.27 16.64
C ILE A 40 17.05 -7.96 18.01
N PHE A 41 17.19 -7.23 19.11
CA PHE A 41 17.08 -7.77 20.46
C PHE A 41 15.65 -7.90 21.02
N HIS A 42 14.63 -7.45 20.26
CA HIS A 42 13.22 -7.47 20.67
C HIS A 42 12.36 -8.22 19.64
N PRO A 43 12.31 -9.56 19.70
CA PRO A 43 11.67 -10.39 18.67
C PRO A 43 10.17 -10.05 18.47
N HIS A 44 9.45 -9.67 19.52
CA HIS A 44 8.03 -9.30 19.41
C HIS A 44 7.83 -8.05 18.55
N MET A 45 8.71 -7.06 18.63
CA MET A 45 8.66 -5.86 17.78
C MET A 45 8.97 -6.18 16.31
N ILE A 46 9.87 -7.14 16.06
CA ILE A 46 10.20 -7.54 14.70
C ILE A 46 8.98 -8.09 13.96
N TYR A 47 8.19 -8.96 14.60
CA TYR A 47 6.97 -9.50 13.99
C TYR A 47 5.95 -8.40 13.68
N HIS A 48 5.80 -7.44 14.58
CA HIS A 48 4.89 -6.31 14.39
C HIS A 48 5.32 -5.41 13.21
N ILE A 49 6.61 -5.08 13.16
CA ILE A 49 7.20 -4.32 12.05
C ILE A 49 7.04 -5.06 10.72
N LEU A 50 7.29 -6.38 10.68
CA LEU A 50 7.14 -7.19 9.48
C LEU A 50 5.68 -7.25 9.00
N LEU A 51 4.72 -7.31 9.92
CA LEU A 51 3.30 -7.29 9.59
C LEU A 51 2.92 -6.00 8.87
N HIS A 52 3.21 -4.83 9.46
CA HIS A 52 2.89 -3.53 8.86
C HIS A 52 3.70 -3.28 7.58
N PHE A 53 4.93 -3.76 7.53
CA PHE A 53 5.74 -3.66 6.32
C PHE A 53 5.15 -4.47 5.17
N THR A 54 4.69 -5.69 5.43
CA THR A 54 4.01 -6.53 4.43
C THR A 54 2.70 -5.88 3.97
N ALA A 55 1.90 -5.37 4.91
CA ALA A 55 0.67 -4.65 4.62
C ALA A 55 0.93 -3.38 3.78
N LEU A 56 2.01 -2.65 4.06
CA LEU A 56 2.44 -1.49 3.28
C LEU A 56 2.77 -1.85 1.83
N ILE A 57 3.48 -2.95 1.59
CA ILE A 57 3.79 -3.40 0.22
C ILE A 57 2.52 -3.76 -0.54
N ILE A 58 1.63 -4.52 0.09
CA ILE A 58 0.36 -4.94 -0.53
C ILE A 58 -0.51 -3.71 -0.83
N SER A 59 -0.63 -2.78 0.10
CA SER A 59 -1.42 -1.56 -0.07
C SER A 59 -0.87 -0.65 -1.17
N GLN A 60 0.46 -0.51 -1.28
CA GLN A 60 1.11 0.22 -2.37
C GLN A 60 0.82 -0.43 -3.73
N PHE A 61 0.89 -1.75 -3.83
CA PHE A 61 0.55 -2.46 -5.06
C PHE A 61 -0.91 -2.19 -5.45
N LEU A 62 -1.85 -2.29 -4.51
CA LEU A 62 -3.27 -2.02 -4.75
C LEU A 62 -3.51 -0.56 -5.14
N ALA A 63 -2.80 0.39 -4.52
CA ALA A 63 -2.87 1.80 -4.89
C ALA A 63 -2.42 2.03 -6.33
N VAL A 64 -1.29 1.46 -6.75
CA VAL A 64 -0.80 1.57 -8.13
C VAL A 64 -1.78 0.97 -9.12
N VAL A 65 -2.31 -0.22 -8.85
CA VAL A 65 -3.33 -0.87 -9.70
C VAL A 65 -4.59 -0.02 -9.81
N SER A 66 -5.05 0.56 -8.71
CA SER A 66 -6.25 1.41 -8.69
C SER A 66 -6.04 2.73 -9.43
N ILE A 67 -4.85 3.33 -9.32
CA ILE A 67 -4.46 4.52 -10.10
C ILE A 67 -4.49 4.19 -11.60
N MET A 68 -3.88 3.09 -12.02
CA MET A 68 -3.91 2.68 -13.42
C MET A 68 -5.32 2.41 -13.94
N ALA A 69 -6.16 1.78 -13.11
CA ALA A 69 -7.56 1.55 -13.43
C ALA A 69 -8.33 2.87 -13.58
N TYR A 70 -8.09 3.84 -12.70
CA TYR A 70 -8.70 5.15 -12.80
C TYR A 70 -8.27 5.92 -14.05
N LEU A 71 -7.00 5.90 -14.39
CA LEU A 71 -6.48 6.54 -15.60
C LEU A 71 -7.11 5.95 -16.87
N LYS A 72 -7.45 4.66 -16.86
CA LYS A 72 -8.07 3.96 -17.99
C LYS A 72 -9.59 4.21 -18.09
N CYS A 73 -10.30 4.14 -16.98
CA CYS A 73 -11.79 4.12 -16.98
C CYS A 73 -12.42 5.44 -16.54
N ARG A 74 -11.72 6.28 -15.76
CA ARG A 74 -12.12 7.61 -15.26
C ARG A 74 -13.53 7.68 -14.65
N THR A 75 -13.99 6.61 -14.00
CA THR A 75 -15.29 6.59 -13.32
C THR A 75 -15.17 7.09 -11.90
N SER A 76 -16.22 7.75 -11.39
CA SER A 76 -16.24 8.22 -9.99
C SER A 76 -16.07 7.07 -8.98
N ARG A 77 -16.61 5.89 -9.29
CA ARG A 77 -16.45 4.69 -8.44
C ARG A 77 -14.98 4.32 -8.26
N ILE A 78 -14.25 4.19 -9.38
CA ILE A 78 -12.82 3.82 -9.36
C ILE A 78 -11.99 4.94 -8.70
N PHE A 79 -12.39 6.21 -8.86
CA PHE A 79 -11.75 7.33 -8.19
C PHE A 79 -11.80 7.21 -6.66
N PHE A 80 -12.98 6.94 -6.08
CA PHE A 80 -13.11 6.77 -4.63
C PHE A 80 -12.40 5.50 -4.14
N MET A 81 -12.41 4.42 -4.92
CA MET A 81 -11.63 3.20 -4.62
C MET A 81 -10.12 3.50 -4.59
N MET A 82 -9.62 4.27 -5.54
CA MET A 82 -8.23 4.73 -5.59
C MET A 82 -7.87 5.55 -4.34
N LEU A 83 -8.74 6.51 -3.95
CA LEU A 83 -8.53 7.28 -2.73
C LEU A 83 -8.49 6.39 -1.48
N GLY A 84 -9.34 5.38 -1.41
CA GLY A 84 -9.34 4.40 -0.32
C GLY A 84 -8.00 3.66 -0.20
N PHE A 85 -7.44 3.18 -1.32
CA PHE A 85 -6.15 2.50 -1.30
C PHE A 85 -4.98 3.44 -1.00
N ILE A 86 -5.01 4.69 -1.48
CA ILE A 86 -3.99 5.69 -1.11
C ILE A 86 -4.04 5.98 0.40
N THR A 87 -5.25 6.11 0.96
CA THR A 87 -5.42 6.32 2.41
C THR A 87 -4.95 5.12 3.21
N LEU A 88 -5.14 3.88 2.71
CA LEU A 88 -4.59 2.67 3.32
C LEU A 88 -3.06 2.69 3.36
N VAL A 89 -2.40 3.10 2.27
CA VAL A 89 -0.93 3.26 2.25
C VAL A 89 -0.47 4.24 3.33
N ILE A 90 -1.16 5.37 3.48
CA ILE A 90 -0.84 6.36 4.49
C ILE A 90 -1.02 5.78 5.90
N ALA A 91 -2.10 5.03 6.14
CA ALA A 91 -2.37 4.38 7.41
C ALA A 91 -1.25 3.40 7.79
N GLU A 92 -0.88 2.49 6.89
CA GLU A 92 0.18 1.51 7.13
C GLU A 92 1.55 2.18 7.35
N TYR A 93 1.82 3.27 6.64
CA TYR A 93 3.04 4.04 6.85
C TYR A 93 3.08 4.69 8.24
N VAL A 94 1.97 5.26 8.71
CA VAL A 94 1.85 5.82 10.08
C VAL A 94 2.01 4.74 11.14
N TYR A 95 1.38 3.56 10.96
CA TYR A 95 1.56 2.42 11.85
C TYR A 95 3.02 1.96 11.91
N LEU A 96 3.69 1.90 10.76
CA LEU A 96 5.10 1.51 10.69
C LEU A 96 5.99 2.50 11.44
N LEU A 97 5.76 3.80 11.28
CA LEU A 97 6.49 4.84 12.03
C LEU A 97 6.26 4.74 13.53
N ASN A 98 5.04 4.50 13.96
CA ASN A 98 4.71 4.27 15.37
C ASN A 98 5.41 3.02 15.93
N SER A 99 5.45 1.94 15.15
CA SER A 99 6.07 0.67 15.56
C SER A 99 7.60 0.77 15.72
N THR A 100 8.23 1.76 15.10
CA THR A 100 9.68 1.98 15.17
C THR A 100 10.11 2.99 16.24
N GLU A 101 9.17 3.47 17.07
CA GLU A 101 9.40 4.51 18.09
C GLU A 101 10.00 5.82 17.55
N ASN A 102 10.09 5.95 16.22
CA ASN A 102 10.64 7.16 15.59
C ASN A 102 9.69 8.37 15.65
N VAL A 103 8.42 8.12 15.93
CA VAL A 103 7.42 9.17 16.09
C VAL A 103 6.61 8.85 17.35
N HIS A 104 6.60 9.76 18.32
CA HIS A 104 5.67 9.66 19.42
C HIS A 104 4.25 9.58 18.86
N VAL A 105 3.47 8.62 19.37
CA VAL A 105 2.09 8.37 18.95
C VAL A 105 1.38 9.71 18.78
N MET A 106 0.97 10.03 17.55
CA MET A 106 0.19 11.23 17.27
C MET A 106 -1.21 11.02 17.84
N PHE A 107 -1.41 11.43 19.08
CA PHE A 107 -2.74 11.54 19.68
C PHE A 107 -3.32 12.92 19.42
N ILE A 108 -4.62 12.96 19.18
CA ILE A 108 -5.38 14.20 19.23
C ILE A 108 -5.68 14.45 20.72
N PRO A 109 -5.06 15.45 21.37
CA PRO A 109 -5.08 15.58 22.83
C PRO A 109 -6.47 15.74 23.43
N GLN A 110 -7.41 16.33 22.68
CA GLN A 110 -8.77 16.63 23.13
C GLN A 110 -9.69 15.41 23.17
N VAL A 111 -9.42 14.38 22.37
CA VAL A 111 -10.30 13.21 22.18
C VAL A 111 -9.59 11.90 22.50
N ASN A 112 -8.29 11.92 22.78
CA ASN A 112 -7.45 10.76 23.03
C ASN A 112 -7.56 9.66 21.95
N ILE A 113 -7.74 10.09 20.69
CA ILE A 113 -7.85 9.21 19.53
C ILE A 113 -6.52 9.24 18.78
N GLU A 114 -5.99 8.06 18.45
CA GLU A 114 -4.83 7.95 17.58
C GLU A 114 -5.18 8.41 16.16
N VAL A 115 -4.30 9.17 15.54
CA VAL A 115 -4.47 9.66 14.17
C VAL A 115 -4.66 8.51 13.17
N SER A 116 -4.04 7.36 13.41
CA SER A 116 -4.21 6.14 12.64
C SER A 116 -5.67 5.69 12.51
N HIS A 117 -6.45 5.76 13.61
CA HIS A 117 -7.88 5.40 13.58
C HIS A 117 -8.71 6.38 12.74
N LEU A 118 -8.35 7.67 12.76
CA LEU A 118 -9.01 8.67 11.90
C LEU A 118 -8.72 8.40 10.43
N ILE A 119 -7.49 8.04 10.08
CA ILE A 119 -7.11 7.70 8.71
C ILE A 119 -7.87 6.45 8.25
N LEU A 120 -7.99 5.42 9.09
CA LEU A 120 -8.78 4.22 8.79
C LEU A 120 -10.26 4.55 8.58
N LEU A 121 -10.83 5.45 9.37
CA LEU A 121 -12.22 5.90 9.19
C LEU A 121 -12.42 6.57 7.83
N ILE A 122 -11.52 7.46 7.43
CA ILE A 122 -11.53 8.11 6.12
C ILE A 122 -11.44 7.08 4.99
N MET A 123 -10.58 6.08 5.13
CA MET A 123 -10.46 4.98 4.18
C MET A 123 -11.79 4.22 4.01
N ILE A 124 -12.45 3.86 5.10
CA ILE A 124 -13.74 3.16 5.09
C ILE A 124 -14.81 4.02 4.39
N ILE A 125 -14.81 5.34 4.64
CA ILE A 125 -15.73 6.27 3.98
C ILE A 125 -15.50 6.26 2.46
N PHE A 126 -14.26 6.32 1.99
CA PHE A 126 -13.97 6.29 0.54
C PHE A 126 -14.41 4.97 -0.10
N PHE A 127 -14.16 3.83 0.54
CA PHE A 127 -14.64 2.55 0.03
C PHE A 127 -16.17 2.47 0.05
N GLY A 128 -16.82 2.97 1.12
CA GLY A 128 -18.28 3.03 1.21
C GLY A 128 -18.88 3.86 0.08
N ILE A 129 -18.36 5.05 -0.21
CA ILE A 129 -18.80 5.89 -1.33
C ILE A 129 -18.55 5.17 -2.67
N SER A 130 -17.42 4.52 -2.83
CA SER A 130 -17.11 3.74 -4.04
C SER A 130 -18.12 2.62 -4.27
N PHE A 131 -18.54 1.93 -3.22
CA PHE A 131 -19.51 0.85 -3.29
C PHE A 131 -20.92 1.35 -3.61
N LEU A 132 -21.34 2.47 -3.02
CA LEU A 132 -22.66 3.06 -3.22
C LEU A 132 -22.85 3.67 -4.61
N LYS A 133 -21.77 4.08 -5.29
CA LYS A 133 -21.86 4.58 -6.67
C LYS A 133 -22.04 3.41 -7.63
N SER A 134 -23.30 3.15 -8.00
CA SER A 134 -23.66 2.19 -9.05
C SER A 134 -22.95 2.51 -10.37
N PRO A 135 -22.51 1.50 -11.15
CA PRO A 135 -22.06 1.75 -12.50
C PRO A 135 -23.24 2.29 -13.33
N GLN A 136 -23.16 3.52 -13.75
CA GLN A 136 -23.99 4.07 -14.83
C GLN A 136 -23.38 3.66 -16.16
#